data_96e4f71062e5c7cae6f4522c2d67e323
#
_entry.id   96e4f71062e5c7cae6f4522c2d67e323
#
_cell.length_a   1.000
_cell.length_b   1.000
_cell.length_c   1.000
_cell.angle_alpha   90.00
_cell.angle_beta   90.00
_cell.angle_gamma   90.00
#
_symmetry.space_group_name_H-M   'P 1'
#
loop_
_entity.id
_entity.type
_entity.pdbx_description
1 polymer ?
#
loop_
_entity_poly.entity_id
_entity_poly.type
_entity_poly.pdbx_seq_one_letter_code
_entity_poly.pdbx_strand_id
1 'polypeptide(L)'
;DGYIRGHGYDLEITSLTGENNIPHIIFGINIDDLEKDSANRPIQDVDEIVSKFGKPEYDSLRLSLIDLQLSIKYPKDTGVFCYRAIESMMQYFNKGNNTPEDRKQAWEQFNSNLNVSKEWIDFVKKFALDPRHGRPKSISGLERIEVMKHTWKIVDRFIIYLNKNESLDKNNFPELK
;
A
#
# COMPACT_ATOMS: atom_id res chain seq x y z
N ASP A 1 23.24 -11.71 16.37
CA ASP A 1 24.63 -11.27 16.11
C ASP A 1 24.73 -9.92 15.40
N GLY A 2 23.94 -9.69 14.38
CA GLY A 2 23.96 -8.42 13.62
C GLY A 2 23.63 -7.20 14.47
N TYR A 3 22.60 -7.29 15.31
CA TYR A 3 22.21 -6.20 16.20
C TYR A 3 23.35 -5.77 17.14
N ILE A 4 24.03 -6.74 17.76
CA ILE A 4 25.13 -6.47 18.71
C ILE A 4 26.34 -5.84 18.00
N ARG A 5 26.58 -6.19 16.74
CA ARG A 5 27.73 -5.72 15.95
C ARG A 5 27.39 -4.50 15.06
N GLY A 6 26.16 -4.00 15.10
CA GLY A 6 25.71 -2.88 14.27
C GLY A 6 25.60 -3.22 12.79
N HIS A 7 25.46 -4.51 12.44
CA HIS A 7 25.25 -4.94 11.05
C HIS A 7 23.78 -5.22 10.81
N GLY A 8 23.20 -4.62 9.77
CA GLY A 8 21.88 -4.96 9.26
C GLY A 8 22.00 -6.12 8.26
N TYR A 9 21.58 -7.32 8.68
CA TYR A 9 21.46 -8.47 7.78
C TYR A 9 19.98 -8.69 7.45
N ASP A 10 19.69 -8.82 6.16
CA ASP A 10 18.42 -9.39 5.70
C ASP A 10 18.71 -10.76 5.10
N LEU A 11 18.04 -11.78 5.61
CA LEU A 11 18.14 -13.15 5.12
C LEU A 11 16.77 -13.57 4.60
N GLU A 12 16.71 -13.83 3.31
CA GLU A 12 15.49 -14.28 2.65
C GLU A 12 15.73 -15.64 1.98
N ILE A 13 14.90 -16.63 2.31
CA ILE A 13 14.88 -17.89 1.58
C ILE A 13 13.97 -17.69 0.37
N THR A 14 14.54 -17.69 -0.83
CA THR A 14 13.80 -17.45 -2.07
C THR A 14 13.36 -18.74 -2.76
N SER A 15 14.10 -19.84 -2.59
CA SER A 15 13.74 -21.12 -3.18
C SER A 15 14.40 -22.28 -2.43
N LEU A 16 13.82 -23.47 -2.58
CA LEU A 16 14.38 -24.73 -2.11
C LEU A 16 14.46 -25.68 -3.30
N THR A 17 15.66 -26.18 -3.61
CA THR A 17 15.89 -27.13 -4.69
C THR A 17 16.16 -28.53 -4.14
N GLY A 18 15.59 -29.56 -4.78
CA GLY A 18 15.84 -30.95 -4.48
C GLY A 18 17.09 -31.50 -5.16
N GLU A 19 17.31 -32.82 -5.04
CA GLU A 19 18.52 -33.50 -5.49
C GLU A 19 18.87 -33.32 -6.98
N ASN A 20 17.93 -33.01 -7.85
CA ASN A 20 18.13 -32.83 -9.29
C ASN A 20 18.13 -31.34 -9.73
N ASN A 21 18.40 -30.40 -8.82
CA ASN A 21 18.28 -28.96 -9.11
C ASN A 21 16.90 -28.50 -9.59
N ILE A 22 15.87 -29.34 -9.44
CA ILE A 22 14.50 -28.96 -9.73
C ILE A 22 13.97 -28.16 -8.54
N PRO A 23 13.46 -26.94 -8.73
CA PRO A 23 12.86 -26.19 -7.66
C PRO A 23 11.65 -26.95 -7.10
N HIS A 24 11.72 -27.39 -5.83
CA HIS A 24 10.58 -28.00 -5.15
C HIS A 24 9.62 -26.98 -4.59
N ILE A 25 10.16 -25.86 -4.14
CA ILE A 25 9.37 -24.78 -3.51
C ILE A 25 10.00 -23.47 -3.94
N ILE A 26 9.19 -22.59 -4.49
CA ILE A 26 9.54 -21.18 -4.70
C ILE A 26 8.85 -20.41 -3.57
N PHE A 27 9.66 -19.75 -2.75
CA PHE A 27 9.13 -18.91 -1.68
C PHE A 27 8.78 -17.55 -2.27
N GLY A 28 7.53 -17.34 -2.49
CA GLY A 28 6.91 -16.05 -2.68
C GLY A 28 5.65 -16.02 -1.82
N ILE A 29 5.27 -14.89 -1.32
CA ILE A 29 3.98 -14.77 -0.65
C ILE A 29 2.96 -14.47 -1.75
N ASN A 30 2.25 -15.51 -2.20
CA ASN A 30 1.07 -15.35 -3.02
C ASN A 30 -0.17 -15.28 -2.14
N ILE A 31 -1.04 -14.33 -2.41
CA ILE A 31 -2.36 -14.22 -1.78
C ILE A 31 -3.37 -14.44 -2.89
N ASP A 32 -3.88 -15.66 -3.00
CA ASP A 32 -4.75 -16.12 -4.08
C ASP A 32 -5.93 -15.19 -4.37
N ASP A 33 -6.53 -14.62 -3.32
CA ASP A 33 -7.64 -13.69 -3.46
C ASP A 33 -7.24 -12.34 -4.08
N LEU A 34 -6.00 -11.90 -3.86
CA LEU A 34 -5.47 -10.69 -4.50
C LEU A 34 -5.05 -10.98 -5.94
N GLU A 35 -4.50 -12.16 -6.20
CA GLU A 35 -4.14 -12.58 -7.55
C GLU A 35 -5.37 -12.69 -8.45
N LYS A 36 -6.46 -13.27 -7.96
CA LYS A 36 -7.74 -13.33 -8.70
C LYS A 36 -8.29 -11.95 -9.01
N ASP A 37 -8.17 -11.02 -8.07
CA ASP A 37 -8.62 -9.64 -8.26
C ASP A 37 -7.71 -8.85 -9.21
N SER A 38 -6.45 -9.26 -9.37
CA SER A 38 -5.47 -8.53 -10.20
C SER A 38 -5.88 -8.43 -11.67
N ALA A 39 -6.50 -9.48 -12.21
CA ALA A 39 -6.98 -9.49 -13.60
C ALA A 39 -8.06 -8.44 -13.89
N ASN A 40 -8.77 -7.99 -12.85
CA ASN A 40 -9.85 -7.02 -12.95
C ASN A 40 -9.42 -5.59 -12.55
N ARG A 41 -8.14 -5.39 -12.24
CA ARG A 41 -7.67 -4.06 -11.84
C ARG A 41 -7.58 -3.14 -13.08
N PRO A 42 -7.88 -1.84 -12.92
CA PRO A 42 -7.85 -0.88 -14.02
C PRO A 42 -6.45 -0.63 -14.57
N ILE A 43 -5.41 -1.02 -13.80
CA ILE A 43 -4.02 -0.78 -14.15
C ILE A 43 -3.35 -2.12 -14.42
N GLN A 44 -3.05 -2.37 -15.69
CA GLN A 44 -2.41 -3.59 -16.17
C GLN A 44 -0.97 -3.37 -16.63
N ASP A 45 -0.62 -2.13 -16.97
CA ASP A 45 0.72 -1.80 -17.45
C ASP A 45 1.61 -1.29 -16.30
N VAL A 46 2.38 -2.21 -15.73
CA VAL A 46 3.35 -1.89 -14.66
C VAL A 46 4.52 -1.08 -15.21
N ASP A 47 4.93 -1.34 -16.45
CA ASP A 47 6.07 -0.66 -17.08
C ASP A 47 5.77 0.82 -17.30
N GLU A 48 4.52 1.16 -17.64
CA GLU A 48 4.09 2.56 -17.70
C GLU A 48 4.26 3.26 -16.36
N ILE A 49 3.90 2.63 -15.26
CA ILE A 49 4.04 3.20 -13.91
C ILE A 49 5.52 3.35 -13.54
N VAL A 50 6.31 2.29 -13.74
CA VAL A 50 7.73 2.25 -13.38
C VAL A 50 8.54 3.28 -14.18
N SER A 51 8.21 3.49 -15.46
CA SER A 51 8.87 4.49 -16.31
C SER A 51 8.73 5.93 -15.78
N LYS A 52 7.73 6.18 -14.94
CA LYS A 52 7.49 7.49 -14.32
C LYS A 52 8.23 7.67 -12.98
N PHE A 53 8.76 6.58 -12.41
CA PHE A 53 9.56 6.68 -11.19
C PHE A 53 10.83 7.48 -11.45
N GLY A 54 11.22 8.33 -10.50
CA GLY A 54 12.30 9.31 -10.66
C GLY A 54 11.82 10.73 -10.92
N LYS A 55 10.53 10.92 -11.21
CA LYS A 55 9.91 12.22 -11.21
C LYS A 55 9.32 12.50 -9.82
N PRO A 56 9.59 13.67 -9.21
CA PRO A 56 9.15 13.98 -7.84
C PRO A 56 7.66 13.80 -7.58
N GLU A 57 6.82 14.08 -8.58
CA GLU A 57 5.37 13.92 -8.48
C GLU A 57 4.91 12.46 -8.27
N TYR A 58 5.77 11.48 -8.59
CA TYR A 58 5.50 10.04 -8.39
C TYR A 58 6.14 9.45 -7.13
N ASP A 59 6.88 10.24 -6.34
CA ASP A 59 7.54 9.74 -5.12
C ASP A 59 6.55 9.18 -4.11
N SER A 60 5.40 9.83 -3.91
CA SER A 60 4.35 9.34 -3.02
C SER A 60 3.78 7.99 -3.49
N LEU A 61 3.61 7.80 -4.79
CA LEU A 61 3.18 6.53 -5.36
C LEU A 61 4.24 5.44 -5.17
N ARG A 62 5.50 5.75 -5.47
CA ARG A 62 6.63 4.81 -5.29
C ARG A 62 6.72 4.32 -3.85
N LEU A 63 6.63 5.22 -2.87
CA LEU A 63 6.62 4.87 -1.44
C LEU A 63 5.42 3.99 -1.08
N SER A 64 4.23 4.31 -1.60
CA SER A 64 3.03 3.52 -1.36
C SER A 64 3.14 2.10 -1.89
N LEU A 65 3.73 1.91 -3.08
CA LEU A 65 3.93 0.59 -3.67
C LEU A 65 4.96 -0.24 -2.90
N ILE A 66 6.01 0.39 -2.38
CA ILE A 66 6.97 -0.27 -1.47
C ILE A 66 6.25 -0.75 -0.21
N ASP A 67 5.43 0.09 0.39
CA ASP A 67 4.67 -0.27 1.59
C ASP A 67 3.66 -1.40 1.32
N LEU A 68 3.01 -1.41 0.17
CA LEU A 68 2.16 -2.53 -0.22
C LEU A 68 2.93 -3.83 -0.36
N GLN A 69 4.12 -3.81 -0.96
CA GLN A 69 5.00 -4.98 -1.01
C GLN A 69 5.36 -5.47 0.39
N LEU A 70 5.73 -4.56 1.30
CA LEU A 70 6.04 -4.89 2.69
C LEU A 70 4.81 -5.43 3.43
N SER A 71 3.61 -4.97 3.13
CA SER A 71 2.36 -5.48 3.72
C SER A 71 2.10 -6.95 3.36
N ILE A 72 2.56 -7.38 2.18
CA ILE A 72 2.53 -8.79 1.76
C ILE A 72 3.61 -9.58 2.51
N LYS A 73 4.84 -9.07 2.51
CA LYS A 73 6.01 -9.75 3.08
C LYS A 73 5.92 -9.93 4.60
N TYR A 74 5.34 -8.97 5.32
CA TYR A 74 5.26 -8.97 6.78
C TYR A 74 3.80 -9.05 7.28
N PRO A 75 3.24 -10.26 7.42
CA PRO A 75 1.81 -10.44 7.72
C PRO A 75 1.34 -9.78 9.01
N LYS A 76 2.19 -9.71 10.03
CA LYS A 76 1.84 -9.11 11.33
C LYS A 76 1.70 -7.59 11.23
N ASP A 77 2.41 -6.97 10.30
CA ASP A 77 2.48 -5.52 10.13
C ASP A 77 1.68 -5.02 8.92
N THR A 78 0.88 -5.92 8.29
CA THR A 78 0.06 -5.58 7.12
C THR A 78 -0.72 -4.27 7.31
N GLY A 79 -1.42 -4.11 8.44
CA GLY A 79 -2.19 -2.90 8.72
C GLY A 79 -1.33 -1.64 8.78
N VAL A 80 -0.15 -1.73 9.39
CA VAL A 80 0.81 -0.61 9.49
C VAL A 80 1.28 -0.17 8.11
N PHE A 81 1.72 -1.11 7.28
CA PHE A 81 2.20 -0.82 5.93
C PHE A 81 1.08 -0.32 5.02
N CYS A 82 -0.09 -0.94 5.06
CA CYS A 82 -1.25 -0.47 4.29
C CYS A 82 -1.65 0.96 4.67
N TYR A 83 -1.71 1.29 5.96
CA TYR A 83 -2.05 2.65 6.38
C TYR A 83 -0.95 3.65 6.03
N ARG A 84 0.33 3.26 6.15
CA ARG A 84 1.46 4.10 5.74
C ARG A 84 1.46 4.37 4.23
N ALA A 85 1.06 3.38 3.42
CA ALA A 85 0.86 3.59 1.98
C ALA A 85 -0.19 4.68 1.70
N ILE A 86 -1.32 4.66 2.44
CA ILE A 86 -2.35 5.70 2.32
C ILE A 86 -1.81 7.06 2.78
N GLU A 87 -1.08 7.11 3.90
CA GLU A 87 -0.45 8.36 4.40
C GLU A 87 0.54 8.92 3.36
N SER A 88 1.33 8.07 2.69
CA SER A 88 2.27 8.49 1.65
C SER A 88 1.54 9.14 0.46
N MET A 89 0.42 8.56 0.01
CA MET A 89 -0.39 9.16 -1.06
C MET A 89 -1.04 10.49 -0.62
N MET A 90 -1.51 10.58 0.63
CA MET A 90 -2.05 11.82 1.18
C MET A 90 -0.99 12.93 1.20
N GLN A 91 0.28 12.62 1.44
CA GLN A 91 1.35 13.61 1.42
C GLN A 91 1.53 14.28 0.06
N TYR A 92 1.14 13.66 -1.04
CA TYR A 92 1.11 14.30 -2.35
C TYR A 92 0.23 15.58 -2.37
N PHE A 93 -0.84 15.58 -1.59
CA PHE A 93 -1.76 16.71 -1.47
C PHE A 93 -1.31 17.73 -0.41
N ASN A 94 -0.31 17.41 0.40
CA ASN A 94 0.20 18.29 1.43
C ASN A 94 1.23 19.27 0.83
N LYS A 95 0.78 20.44 0.44
CA LYS A 95 1.63 21.49 -0.14
C LYS A 95 2.18 22.49 0.88
N GLY A 96 1.83 22.33 2.17
CA GLY A 96 2.18 23.23 3.25
C GLY A 96 3.39 22.79 4.08
N ASN A 97 3.51 23.35 5.26
CA ASN A 97 4.60 23.14 6.21
C ASN A 97 4.34 22.01 7.22
N ASN A 98 3.42 21.08 6.92
CA ASN A 98 3.03 19.99 7.82
C ASN A 98 2.37 20.42 9.13
N THR A 99 1.76 21.59 9.18
CA THR A 99 0.92 21.98 10.31
C THR A 99 -0.31 21.06 10.42
N PRO A 100 -0.98 20.99 11.58
CA PRO A 100 -2.23 20.25 11.72
C PRO A 100 -3.30 20.67 10.69
N GLU A 101 -3.38 21.96 10.38
CA GLU A 101 -4.28 22.54 9.39
C GLU A 101 -3.93 22.10 7.97
N ASP A 102 -2.64 22.15 7.60
CA ASP A 102 -2.16 21.67 6.30
C ASP A 102 -2.50 20.18 6.10
N ARG A 103 -2.26 19.39 7.13
CA ARG A 103 -2.56 17.94 7.08
C ARG A 103 -4.06 17.68 6.97
N LYS A 104 -4.89 18.44 7.67
CA LYS A 104 -6.35 18.34 7.56
C LYS A 104 -6.79 18.65 6.12
N GLN A 105 -6.31 19.75 5.56
CA GLN A 105 -6.61 20.14 4.19
C GLN A 105 -6.14 19.10 3.17
N ALA A 106 -4.95 18.51 3.37
CA ALA A 106 -4.44 17.44 2.52
C ALA A 106 -5.34 16.20 2.54
N TRP A 107 -5.85 15.80 3.71
CA TRP A 107 -6.83 14.71 3.81
C TRP A 107 -8.15 15.05 3.11
N GLU A 108 -8.66 16.27 3.23
CA GLU A 108 -9.87 16.72 2.54
C GLU A 108 -9.68 16.67 1.02
N GLN A 109 -8.54 17.14 0.52
CA GLN A 109 -8.19 17.06 -0.91
C GLN A 109 -8.02 15.62 -1.37
N PHE A 110 -7.33 14.78 -0.62
CA PHE A 110 -7.17 13.36 -0.91
C PHE A 110 -8.52 12.66 -1.06
N ASN A 111 -9.40 12.84 -0.07
CA ASN A 111 -10.71 12.22 -0.06
C ASN A 111 -11.58 12.68 -1.23
N SER A 112 -11.61 13.99 -1.50
CA SER A 112 -12.44 14.56 -2.55
C SER A 112 -11.94 14.21 -3.95
N ASN A 113 -10.62 14.25 -4.19
CA ASN A 113 -10.05 13.97 -5.51
C ASN A 113 -10.12 12.48 -5.87
N LEU A 114 -10.02 11.59 -4.88
CA LEU A 114 -10.05 10.14 -5.11
C LEU A 114 -11.41 9.50 -4.83
N ASN A 115 -12.41 10.26 -4.42
CA ASN A 115 -13.73 9.78 -3.99
C ASN A 115 -13.63 8.66 -2.94
N VAL A 116 -12.87 8.89 -1.88
CA VAL A 116 -12.67 7.95 -0.77
C VAL A 116 -13.27 8.53 0.49
N SER A 117 -14.13 7.79 1.17
CA SER A 117 -14.69 8.24 2.44
C SER A 117 -13.68 8.10 3.58
N LYS A 118 -13.91 8.87 4.64
CA LYS A 118 -13.12 8.75 5.85
C LYS A 118 -13.27 7.36 6.48
N GLU A 119 -14.46 6.81 6.46
CA GLU A 119 -14.80 5.49 7.01
C GLU A 119 -13.98 4.39 6.34
N TRP A 120 -13.79 4.48 5.01
CA TRP A 120 -12.94 3.56 4.26
C TRP A 120 -11.49 3.57 4.74
N ILE A 121 -10.96 4.77 5.00
CA ILE A 121 -9.60 4.94 5.51
C ILE A 121 -9.49 4.48 6.97
N ASP A 122 -10.48 4.83 7.80
CA ASP A 122 -10.52 4.46 9.21
C ASP A 122 -10.61 2.93 9.39
N PHE A 123 -11.22 2.21 8.44
CA PHE A 123 -11.18 0.75 8.42
C PHE A 123 -9.73 0.22 8.38
N VAL A 124 -8.88 0.74 7.52
CA VAL A 124 -7.46 0.34 7.44
C VAL A 124 -6.70 0.82 8.69
N LYS A 125 -6.94 2.06 9.10
CA LYS A 125 -6.28 2.71 10.24
C LYS A 125 -6.44 1.94 11.55
N LYS A 126 -7.61 1.34 11.81
CA LYS A 126 -7.85 0.55 13.05
C LYS A 126 -6.87 -0.62 13.23
N PHE A 127 -6.28 -1.14 12.14
CA PHE A 127 -5.29 -2.21 12.18
C PHE A 127 -3.85 -1.69 12.29
N ALA A 128 -3.63 -0.40 12.09
CA ALA A 128 -2.32 0.24 12.13
C ALA A 128 -1.98 0.83 13.50
N LEU A 129 -2.97 1.36 14.22
CA LEU A 129 -2.73 2.19 15.41
C LEU A 129 -2.06 1.43 16.55
N ASP A 130 -2.60 0.27 16.94
CA ASP A 130 -2.05 -0.49 18.07
C ASP A 130 -0.61 -0.96 17.82
N PRO A 131 -0.29 -1.58 16.66
CA PRO A 131 1.10 -1.95 16.36
C PRO A 131 2.06 -0.77 16.31
N ARG A 132 1.65 0.39 15.76
CA ARG A 132 2.48 1.61 15.74
C ARG A 132 2.82 2.14 17.13
N HIS A 133 1.98 1.87 18.11
CA HIS A 133 2.20 2.25 19.50
C HIS A 133 2.81 1.13 20.35
N GLY A 134 3.36 0.08 19.71
CA GLY A 134 4.00 -1.04 20.40
C GLY A 134 3.01 -1.99 21.09
N ARG A 135 1.73 -1.90 20.78
CA ARG A 135 0.70 -2.81 21.31
C ARG A 135 0.48 -3.94 20.29
N PRO A 136 0.86 -5.19 20.60
CA PRO A 136 0.65 -6.28 19.68
C PRO A 136 -0.85 -6.48 19.42
N LYS A 137 -1.23 -6.45 18.15
CA LYS A 137 -2.58 -6.77 17.68
C LYS A 137 -2.47 -7.83 16.60
N SER A 138 -3.12 -8.96 16.81
CA SER A 138 -3.21 -9.98 15.78
C SER A 138 -4.21 -9.53 14.70
N ILE A 139 -3.85 -9.79 13.47
CA ILE A 139 -4.73 -9.63 12.32
C ILE A 139 -4.96 -11.02 11.72
N SER A 140 -6.20 -11.39 11.51
CA SER A 140 -6.54 -12.68 10.86
C SER A 140 -6.23 -12.64 9.38
N GLY A 141 -6.13 -13.81 8.74
CA GLY A 141 -5.90 -13.91 7.30
C GLY A 141 -6.96 -13.17 6.47
N LEU A 142 -8.24 -13.29 6.86
CA LEU A 142 -9.35 -12.62 6.17
C LEU A 142 -9.29 -11.10 6.35
N GLU A 143 -9.10 -10.61 7.59
CA GLU A 143 -8.93 -9.18 7.84
C GLU A 143 -7.73 -8.61 7.08
N ARG A 144 -6.65 -9.37 7.00
CA ARG A 144 -5.47 -8.99 6.24
C ARG A 144 -5.78 -8.77 4.76
N ILE A 145 -6.50 -9.72 4.14
CA ILE A 145 -6.94 -9.63 2.73
C ILE A 145 -7.81 -8.39 2.53
N GLU A 146 -8.78 -8.15 3.41
CA GLU A 146 -9.67 -7.00 3.32
C GLU A 146 -8.91 -5.67 3.44
N VAL A 147 -8.00 -5.54 4.41
CA VAL A 147 -7.17 -4.35 4.59
C VAL A 147 -6.34 -4.06 3.34
N MET A 148 -5.76 -5.09 2.73
CA MET A 148 -5.00 -4.96 1.50
C MET A 148 -5.89 -4.54 0.33
N LYS A 149 -7.05 -5.18 0.14
CA LYS A 149 -8.01 -4.82 -0.91
C LYS A 149 -8.50 -3.38 -0.78
N HIS A 150 -8.77 -2.92 0.44
CA HIS A 150 -9.14 -1.53 0.70
C HIS A 150 -8.04 -0.56 0.28
N THR A 151 -6.80 -0.87 0.63
CA THR A 151 -5.66 -0.02 0.28
C THR A 151 -5.37 -0.03 -1.22
N TRP A 152 -5.44 -1.19 -1.87
CA TRP A 152 -5.19 -1.31 -3.30
C TRP A 152 -6.18 -0.53 -4.15
N LYS A 153 -7.46 -0.52 -3.77
CA LYS A 153 -8.46 0.32 -4.46
C LYS A 153 -8.14 1.81 -4.40
N ILE A 154 -7.57 2.27 -3.28
CA ILE A 154 -7.10 3.66 -3.16
C ILE A 154 -5.89 3.90 -4.07
N VAL A 155 -4.93 2.96 -4.09
CA VAL A 155 -3.74 3.07 -4.95
C VAL A 155 -4.13 3.12 -6.42
N ASP A 156 -5.04 2.27 -6.87
CA ASP A 156 -5.54 2.30 -8.25
C ASP A 156 -6.13 3.66 -8.62
N ARG A 157 -6.94 4.23 -7.73
CA ARG A 157 -7.49 5.57 -7.92
C ARG A 157 -6.44 6.65 -7.94
N PHE A 158 -5.44 6.55 -7.09
CA PHE A 158 -4.34 7.51 -7.05
C PHE A 158 -3.50 7.48 -8.34
N ILE A 159 -3.24 6.28 -8.89
CA ILE A 159 -2.55 6.15 -10.19
C ILE A 159 -3.37 6.79 -11.31
N ILE A 160 -4.68 6.53 -11.36
CA ILE A 160 -5.56 7.14 -12.36
C ILE A 160 -5.59 8.67 -12.21
N TYR A 161 -5.66 9.16 -10.97
CA TYR A 161 -5.60 10.59 -10.67
C TYR A 161 -4.28 11.22 -11.17
N LEU A 162 -3.14 10.60 -10.87
CA LEU A 162 -1.84 11.09 -11.33
C LEU A 162 -1.72 11.11 -12.85
N ASN A 163 -2.29 10.12 -13.53
CA ASN A 163 -2.26 10.05 -14.99
C ASN A 163 -3.14 11.12 -15.65
N LYS A 164 -4.30 11.40 -15.07
CA LYS A 164 -5.25 12.39 -15.61
C LYS A 164 -4.98 13.79 -15.11
N ASN A 165 -4.36 13.93 -13.94
CA ASN A 165 -4.18 15.18 -13.19
C ASN A 165 -5.51 15.94 -12.96
N GLU A 166 -6.59 15.19 -12.77
CA GLU A 166 -7.94 15.68 -12.55
C GLU A 166 -8.65 14.85 -11.48
N SER A 167 -9.54 15.49 -10.71
CA SER A 167 -10.40 14.80 -9.74
C SER A 167 -11.20 13.69 -10.41
N LEU A 168 -11.31 12.55 -9.74
CA LEU A 168 -12.03 11.41 -10.30
C LEU A 168 -13.54 11.70 -10.38
N ASP A 169 -14.12 11.48 -11.54
CA ASP A 169 -15.55 11.62 -11.76
C ASP A 169 -16.34 10.59 -10.93
N LYS A 170 -17.37 11.05 -10.20
CA LYS A 170 -18.16 10.21 -9.30
C LYS A 170 -19.03 9.17 -10.00
N ASN A 171 -19.37 9.39 -11.27
CA ASN A 171 -20.16 8.42 -12.03
C ASN A 171 -19.33 7.18 -12.38
N ASN A 172 -18.08 7.38 -12.76
CA ASN A 172 -17.15 6.31 -13.10
C ASN A 172 -16.41 5.75 -11.88
N PHE A 173 -16.22 6.58 -10.86
CA PHE A 173 -15.54 6.24 -9.62
C PHE A 173 -16.43 6.59 -8.42
N PRO A 174 -17.51 5.83 -8.16
CA PRO A 174 -18.39 6.08 -7.03
C PRO A 174 -17.59 6.03 -5.71
N GLU A 175 -18.03 6.79 -4.71
CA GLU A 175 -17.32 6.90 -3.45
C GLU A 175 -17.08 5.51 -2.79
N LEU A 176 -15.84 5.25 -2.40
CA LEU A 176 -15.50 4.10 -1.56
C LEU A 176 -16.02 4.37 -0.13
N LYS A 177 -16.92 3.52 0.34
CA LYS A 177 -17.58 3.61 1.65
C LYS A 177 -17.37 2.37 2.49
#